data_55409003ec22a277d0667df7d6933c93
#
_entry.id   55409003ec22a277d0667df7d6933c93
#
_cell.length_a   1.000
_cell.length_b   1.000
_cell.length_c   1.000
_cell.angle_alpha   90.00
_cell.angle_beta   90.00
_cell.angle_gamma   90.00
#
_symmetry.space_group_name_H-M   'P 1'
#
loop_
_entity.id
_entity.type
_entity.pdbx_description
1 polymer ?
#
loop_
_entity_poly.entity_id
_entity_poly.type
_entity_poly.pdbx_seq_one_letter_code
_entity_poly.pdbx_strand_id
1 'polypeptide(L)'
;MPGGVDDWDSSNYPYDNAVKKAREAQKSGKIVAVLWHQGESDAKKMTPEYTEKLRTVIRNFRRDLRLGPEVPFIAGDMASFYPERIAPHIGIVDHALEILAEEEPSFRYVHTKDLNHRGDNLHYDTDSQHELGRRYFEAYRQFKADNENQGSEK
;
A
#
# COMPACT_ATOMS: atom_id res chain seq x y z
N MET A 1 -12.49 -12.78 7.95
CA MET A 1 -12.22 -11.52 7.23
C MET A 1 -11.16 -11.79 6.18
N PRO A 2 -11.26 -11.19 5.00
CA PRO A 2 -10.20 -11.27 4.00
C PRO A 2 -8.93 -10.63 4.56
N GLY A 3 -7.81 -11.34 4.44
CA GLY A 3 -6.56 -10.91 5.08
C GLY A 3 -5.31 -11.03 4.21
N GLY A 4 -5.36 -11.75 3.11
CA GLY A 4 -4.24 -11.90 2.18
C GLY A 4 -4.41 -11.06 0.91
N VAL A 5 -3.30 -10.86 0.19
CA VAL A 5 -3.33 -10.14 -1.11
C VAL A 5 -4.24 -10.81 -2.14
N ASP A 6 -4.42 -12.13 -2.06
CA ASP A 6 -5.35 -12.90 -2.91
C ASP A 6 -6.81 -12.50 -2.71
N ASP A 7 -7.17 -12.04 -1.52
CA ASP A 7 -8.53 -11.59 -1.24
C ASP A 7 -8.87 -10.27 -1.97
N TRP A 8 -7.86 -9.60 -2.51
CA TRP A 8 -7.97 -8.38 -3.30
C TRP A 8 -7.98 -8.63 -4.81
N ASP A 9 -8.23 -9.86 -5.25
CA ASP A 9 -8.54 -10.13 -6.65
C ASP A 9 -9.80 -9.37 -7.08
N SER A 10 -9.84 -8.95 -8.34
CA SER A 10 -10.91 -8.15 -8.94
C SER A 10 -12.31 -8.79 -8.94
N SER A 11 -12.42 -10.05 -8.55
CA SER A 11 -13.69 -10.78 -8.39
C SER A 11 -14.14 -10.92 -6.92
N ASN A 12 -13.34 -10.45 -5.96
CA ASN A 12 -13.56 -10.68 -4.53
C ASN A 12 -14.17 -9.47 -3.80
N TYR A 13 -14.92 -9.76 -2.76
CA TYR A 13 -15.64 -8.76 -1.97
C TYR A 13 -14.84 -7.54 -1.52
N PRO A 14 -13.60 -7.65 -0.95
CA PRO A 14 -12.89 -6.45 -0.51
C PRO A 14 -12.57 -5.53 -1.68
N TYR A 15 -12.11 -6.08 -2.80
CA TYR A 15 -11.78 -5.32 -4.00
C TYR A 15 -13.03 -4.67 -4.61
N ASP A 16 -14.08 -5.44 -4.89
CA ASP A 16 -15.32 -4.94 -5.49
C ASP A 16 -15.94 -3.82 -4.67
N ASN A 17 -15.97 -3.99 -3.35
CA ASN A 17 -16.51 -2.99 -2.45
C ASN A 17 -15.64 -1.72 -2.42
N ALA A 18 -14.32 -1.86 -2.42
CA ALA A 18 -13.40 -0.72 -2.49
C ALA A 18 -13.59 0.06 -3.78
N VAL A 19 -13.64 -0.61 -4.94
CA VAL A 19 -13.89 0.03 -6.25
C VAL A 19 -15.25 0.73 -6.29
N LYS A 20 -16.30 0.08 -5.77
CA LYS A 20 -17.64 0.68 -5.70
C LYS A 20 -17.64 1.96 -4.87
N LYS A 21 -17.02 1.93 -3.69
CA LYS A 21 -16.92 3.08 -2.79
C LYS A 21 -16.07 4.21 -3.40
N ALA A 22 -14.95 3.86 -4.01
CA ALA A 22 -14.09 4.82 -4.68
C ALA A 22 -14.79 5.51 -5.86
N ARG A 23 -15.53 4.77 -6.70
CA ARG A 23 -16.34 5.33 -7.78
C ARG A 23 -17.44 6.26 -7.27
N GLU A 24 -18.04 5.96 -6.13
CA GLU A 24 -19.02 6.87 -5.52
C GLU A 24 -18.34 8.16 -5.06
N ALA A 25 -17.18 8.06 -4.41
CA ALA A 25 -16.40 9.23 -3.99
C ALA A 25 -15.91 10.09 -5.18
N GLN A 26 -15.61 9.46 -6.33
CA GLN A 26 -15.21 10.17 -7.56
C GLN A 26 -16.31 11.08 -8.13
N LYS A 27 -17.57 10.91 -7.73
CA LYS A 27 -18.66 11.83 -8.13
C LYS A 27 -18.54 13.22 -7.49
N SER A 28 -17.85 13.32 -6.35
CA SER A 28 -17.71 14.55 -5.58
C SER A 28 -16.26 15.00 -5.40
N GLY A 29 -15.28 14.23 -5.88
CA GLY A 29 -13.86 14.54 -5.70
C GLY A 29 -12.95 13.79 -6.66
N LYS A 30 -11.65 13.93 -6.45
CA LYS A 30 -10.62 13.20 -7.21
C LYS A 30 -9.85 12.28 -6.29
N ILE A 31 -9.54 11.07 -6.77
CA ILE A 31 -8.56 10.21 -6.10
C ILE A 31 -7.18 10.76 -6.44
N VAL A 32 -6.41 11.12 -5.43
CA VAL A 32 -5.08 11.71 -5.58
C VAL A 32 -3.94 10.77 -5.18
N ALA A 33 -4.26 9.72 -4.43
CA ALA A 33 -3.35 8.64 -4.07
C ALA A 33 -4.14 7.39 -3.69
N VAL A 34 -3.52 6.22 -3.77
CA VAL A 34 -3.97 4.98 -3.14
C VAL A 34 -3.02 4.65 -2.00
N LEU A 35 -3.52 4.51 -0.77
CA LEU A 35 -2.73 4.11 0.38
C LEU A 35 -2.97 2.63 0.67
N TRP A 36 -1.90 1.87 0.78
CA TRP A 36 -1.93 0.43 1.00
C TRP A 36 -1.17 0.05 2.26
N HIS A 37 -1.84 -0.69 3.13
CA HIS A 37 -1.19 -1.28 4.29
C HIS A 37 -1.77 -2.66 4.54
N GLN A 38 -1.05 -3.68 4.10
CA GLN A 38 -1.47 -5.08 4.18
C GLN A 38 -0.23 -5.97 3.94
N GLY A 39 -0.20 -7.14 4.56
CA GLY A 39 0.88 -8.11 4.38
C GLY A 39 0.97 -9.14 5.49
N GLU A 40 0.30 -8.92 6.64
CA GLU A 40 0.37 -9.78 7.82
C GLU A 40 -0.08 -11.22 7.53
N SER A 41 -1.16 -11.38 6.79
CA SER A 41 -1.67 -12.70 6.40
C SER A 41 -0.77 -13.39 5.39
N ASP A 42 -0.15 -12.62 4.49
CA ASP A 42 0.77 -13.14 3.48
C ASP A 42 2.10 -13.54 4.10
N ALA A 43 2.65 -12.73 4.99
CA ALA A 43 3.81 -13.10 5.80
C ALA A 43 3.55 -14.39 6.60
N LYS A 44 2.38 -14.52 7.24
CA LYS A 44 2.01 -15.72 7.98
C LYS A 44 1.89 -16.96 7.09
N LYS A 45 1.38 -16.81 5.85
CA LYS A 45 1.20 -17.90 4.89
C LYS A 45 2.45 -18.17 4.06
N MET A 46 3.48 -17.32 4.16
CA MET A 46 4.67 -17.35 3.31
C MET A 46 4.33 -17.25 1.82
N THR A 47 3.51 -16.28 1.43
CA THR A 47 3.03 -16.11 0.05
C THR A 47 4.20 -15.68 -0.87
N PRO A 48 4.81 -16.58 -1.65
CA PRO A 48 6.02 -16.26 -2.42
C PRO A 48 5.72 -15.34 -3.61
N GLU A 49 4.49 -15.38 -4.14
CA GLU A 49 4.07 -14.56 -5.28
C GLU A 49 3.51 -13.19 -4.87
N TYR A 50 3.77 -12.72 -3.65
CA TYR A 50 3.20 -11.47 -3.14
C TYR A 50 3.47 -10.28 -4.05
N THR A 51 4.68 -10.16 -4.61
CA THR A 51 5.04 -9.08 -5.54
C THR A 51 4.11 -9.04 -6.74
N GLU A 52 3.94 -10.17 -7.45
CA GLU A 52 3.11 -10.23 -8.66
C GLU A 52 1.61 -10.06 -8.36
N LYS A 53 1.17 -10.55 -7.22
CA LYS A 53 -0.21 -10.37 -6.75
C LYS A 53 -0.50 -8.91 -6.44
N LEU A 54 0.40 -8.23 -5.70
CA LEU A 54 0.25 -6.80 -5.42
C LEU A 54 0.35 -5.95 -6.70
N ARG A 55 1.25 -6.30 -7.62
CA ARG A 55 1.31 -5.67 -8.95
C ARG A 55 -0.02 -5.80 -9.69
N THR A 56 -0.67 -6.94 -9.59
CA THR A 56 -1.99 -7.18 -10.19
C THR A 56 -3.07 -6.32 -9.53
N VAL A 57 -3.08 -6.20 -8.22
CA VAL A 57 -3.98 -5.30 -7.47
C VAL A 57 -3.80 -3.85 -7.92
N ILE A 58 -2.57 -3.38 -8.04
CA ILE A 58 -2.25 -2.02 -8.52
C ILE A 58 -2.82 -1.80 -9.92
N ARG A 59 -2.55 -2.71 -10.86
CA ARG A 59 -3.08 -2.64 -12.24
C ARG A 59 -4.60 -2.62 -12.28
N ASN A 60 -5.24 -3.46 -11.48
CA ASN A 60 -6.69 -3.53 -11.40
C ASN A 60 -7.30 -2.22 -10.88
N PHE A 61 -6.78 -1.65 -9.78
CA PHE A 61 -7.25 -0.36 -9.29
C PHE A 61 -7.07 0.75 -10.32
N ARG A 62 -5.92 0.81 -11.02
CA ARG A 62 -5.69 1.79 -12.08
C ARG A 62 -6.71 1.67 -13.19
N ARG A 63 -6.95 0.45 -13.70
CA ARG A 63 -7.94 0.17 -14.74
C ARG A 63 -9.36 0.55 -14.30
N ASP A 64 -9.79 0.03 -13.14
CA ASP A 64 -11.18 0.10 -12.73
C ASP A 64 -11.59 1.46 -12.17
N LEU A 65 -10.66 2.23 -11.64
CA LEU A 65 -10.87 3.60 -11.17
C LEU A 65 -10.36 4.65 -12.19
N ARG A 66 -9.80 4.23 -13.32
CA ARG A 66 -9.24 5.10 -14.37
C ARG A 66 -8.17 6.05 -13.81
N LEU A 67 -7.26 5.51 -13.00
CA LEU A 67 -6.17 6.26 -12.38
C LEU A 67 -4.96 6.31 -13.34
N GLY A 68 -4.51 7.52 -13.65
CA GLY A 68 -3.29 7.74 -14.42
C GLY A 68 -2.02 7.61 -13.59
N PRO A 69 -0.84 7.76 -14.24
CA PRO A 69 0.45 7.68 -13.57
C PRO A 69 0.69 8.81 -12.55
N GLU A 70 -0.08 9.89 -12.63
CA GLU A 70 -0.03 11.02 -11.68
C GLU A 70 -0.65 10.70 -10.30
N VAL A 71 -1.30 9.54 -10.16
CA VAL A 71 -1.86 9.05 -8.89
C VAL A 71 -0.93 7.97 -8.33
N PRO A 72 -0.14 8.27 -7.27
CA PRO A 72 0.74 7.28 -6.68
C PRO A 72 -0.01 6.19 -5.92
N PHE A 73 0.57 4.99 -5.94
CA PHE A 73 0.23 3.91 -5.02
C PHE A 73 1.31 3.90 -3.93
N ILE A 74 0.93 4.12 -2.68
CA ILE A 74 1.88 4.28 -1.57
C ILE A 74 1.60 3.19 -0.53
N ALA A 75 2.58 2.31 -0.31
CA ALA A 75 2.47 1.20 0.65
C ALA A 75 3.25 1.49 1.94
N GLY A 76 2.87 0.85 3.05
CA GLY A 76 3.67 0.80 4.27
C GLY A 76 4.37 -0.56 4.38
N ASP A 77 5.66 -0.57 4.78
CA ASP A 77 6.37 -1.81 5.08
C ASP A 77 5.84 -2.43 6.38
N MET A 78 6.37 -3.62 6.71
CA MET A 78 5.89 -4.37 7.86
C MET A 78 6.57 -3.90 9.15
N ALA A 79 5.78 -3.64 10.19
CA ALA A 79 6.29 -3.23 11.51
C ALA A 79 7.15 -4.31 12.18
N SER A 80 8.11 -3.88 13.01
CA SER A 80 9.01 -4.80 13.72
C SER A 80 8.37 -5.50 14.92
N PHE A 81 7.22 -5.05 15.40
CA PHE A 81 6.55 -5.59 16.59
C PHE A 81 5.66 -6.81 16.33
N TYR A 82 5.55 -7.28 15.09
CA TYR A 82 4.70 -8.43 14.81
C TYR A 82 5.16 -9.70 15.52
N PRO A 83 4.21 -10.57 15.98
CA PRO A 83 4.54 -11.78 16.72
C PRO A 83 5.27 -12.80 15.83
N GLU A 84 6.00 -13.75 16.46
CA GLU A 84 6.82 -14.75 15.77
C GLU A 84 6.12 -15.50 14.63
N ARG A 85 4.81 -15.70 14.71
CA ARG A 85 4.06 -16.36 13.63
C ARG A 85 4.00 -15.55 12.32
N ILE A 86 4.37 -14.28 12.38
CA ILE A 86 4.40 -13.35 11.23
C ILE A 86 5.85 -12.87 10.99
N ALA A 87 6.53 -12.46 12.04
CA ALA A 87 7.85 -11.84 12.01
C ALA A 87 8.90 -12.56 11.14
N PRO A 88 9.00 -13.91 11.14
CA PRO A 88 10.04 -14.58 10.34
C PRO A 88 9.89 -14.37 8.83
N HIS A 89 8.72 -13.95 8.37
CA HIS A 89 8.38 -13.89 6.94
C HIS A 89 7.97 -12.49 6.46
N ILE A 90 8.07 -11.47 7.31
CA ILE A 90 7.77 -10.08 6.92
C ILE A 90 8.65 -9.62 5.77
N GLY A 91 9.88 -10.15 5.67
CA GLY A 91 10.79 -9.86 4.57
C GLY A 91 10.25 -10.19 3.18
N ILE A 92 9.27 -11.10 3.06
CA ILE A 92 8.60 -11.38 1.77
C ILE A 92 7.82 -10.14 1.31
N VAL A 93 7.11 -9.52 2.24
CA VAL A 93 6.32 -8.30 1.95
C VAL A 93 7.25 -7.11 1.72
N ASP A 94 8.21 -6.88 2.64
CA ASP A 94 9.14 -5.75 2.54
C ASP A 94 9.92 -5.79 1.21
N HIS A 95 10.47 -6.95 0.85
CA HIS A 95 11.19 -7.13 -0.42
C HIS A 95 10.30 -6.90 -1.65
N ALA A 96 9.03 -7.29 -1.58
CA ALA A 96 8.09 -7.00 -2.66
C ALA A 96 7.86 -5.49 -2.85
N LEU A 97 7.79 -4.73 -1.74
CA LEU A 97 7.65 -3.27 -1.82
C LEU A 97 8.89 -2.61 -2.40
N GLU A 98 10.09 -3.11 -2.07
CA GLU A 98 11.36 -2.65 -2.65
C GLU A 98 11.38 -2.86 -4.17
N ILE A 99 11.07 -4.08 -4.64
CA ILE A 99 10.99 -4.39 -6.08
C ILE A 99 9.97 -3.47 -6.78
N LEU A 100 8.78 -3.31 -6.21
CA LEU A 100 7.76 -2.46 -6.81
C LEU A 100 8.17 -0.99 -6.85
N ALA A 101 8.93 -0.51 -5.87
CA ALA A 101 9.44 0.86 -5.88
C ALA A 101 10.51 1.12 -6.94
N GLU A 102 11.28 0.10 -7.32
CA GLU A 102 12.26 0.17 -8.39
C GLU A 102 11.62 0.08 -9.79
N GLU A 103 10.60 -0.77 -9.94
CA GLU A 103 10.03 -1.12 -11.25
C GLU A 103 8.81 -0.28 -11.65
N GLU A 104 8.08 0.28 -10.69
CA GLU A 104 6.83 1.01 -10.91
C GLU A 104 7.00 2.51 -10.60
N PRO A 105 7.13 3.38 -11.62
CA PRO A 105 7.42 4.81 -11.41
C PRO A 105 6.43 5.54 -10.49
N SER A 106 5.19 5.08 -10.44
CA SER A 106 4.14 5.66 -9.60
C SER A 106 3.90 4.88 -8.30
N PHE A 107 4.87 4.07 -7.87
CA PHE A 107 4.82 3.38 -6.60
C PHE A 107 5.80 4.02 -5.60
N ARG A 108 5.40 4.09 -4.36
CA ARG A 108 6.26 4.50 -3.23
C ARG A 108 5.94 3.62 -2.04
N TYR A 109 6.89 3.50 -1.11
CA TYR A 109 6.59 2.90 0.18
C TYR A 109 7.19 3.72 1.33
N VAL A 110 6.65 3.53 2.51
CA VAL A 110 7.06 4.21 3.73
C VAL A 110 7.48 3.19 4.79
N HIS A 111 8.48 3.54 5.59
CA HIS A 111 8.97 2.69 6.66
C HIS A 111 8.08 2.78 7.90
N THR A 112 7.88 1.64 8.59
CA THR A 112 7.05 1.55 9.79
C THR A 112 7.73 0.80 10.94
N LYS A 113 8.99 0.36 10.76
CA LYS A 113 9.71 -0.53 11.69
C LYS A 113 9.93 0.06 13.08
N ASP A 114 9.98 1.38 13.20
CA ASP A 114 10.16 2.13 14.43
C ASP A 114 8.84 2.52 15.13
N LEU A 115 7.70 2.18 14.53
CA LEU A 115 6.38 2.47 15.10
C LEU A 115 5.98 1.45 16.16
N ASN A 116 5.11 1.86 17.08
CA ASN A 116 4.68 1.07 18.22
C ASN A 116 3.27 0.50 18.06
N HIS A 117 2.99 -0.55 18.83
CA HIS A 117 1.68 -1.18 18.89
C HIS A 117 0.88 -0.78 20.14
N ARG A 118 -0.43 -0.87 20.06
CA ARG A 118 -1.36 -0.54 21.16
C ARG A 118 -1.44 -1.57 22.31
N GLY A 119 -0.49 -2.52 22.35
CA GLY A 119 -0.44 -3.59 23.37
C GLY A 119 -0.78 -4.98 22.84
N ASP A 120 -1.23 -5.13 21.60
CA ASP A 120 -1.65 -6.41 21.02
C ASP A 120 -0.64 -7.03 20.03
N ASN A 121 0.50 -6.40 19.82
CA ASN A 121 1.53 -6.80 18.85
C ASN A 121 1.00 -6.99 17.42
N LEU A 122 -0.03 -6.24 17.05
CA LEU A 122 -0.65 -6.36 15.72
C LEU A 122 -1.08 -5.00 15.16
N HIS A 123 -1.70 -4.16 15.97
CA HIS A 123 -2.22 -2.87 15.52
C HIS A 123 -1.40 -1.72 16.11
N TYR A 124 -1.12 -0.72 15.30
CA TYR A 124 -0.45 0.49 15.75
C TYR A 124 -1.22 1.19 16.86
N ASP A 125 -0.50 1.83 17.77
CA ASP A 125 -1.08 2.79 18.71
C ASP A 125 -1.47 4.10 18.01
N THR A 126 -2.10 5.01 18.73
CA THR A 126 -2.61 6.27 18.18
C THR A 126 -1.49 7.15 17.63
N ASP A 127 -0.40 7.30 18.36
CA ASP A 127 0.71 8.17 17.96
C ASP A 127 1.40 7.61 16.70
N SER A 128 1.59 6.28 16.64
CA SER A 128 2.14 5.60 15.49
C SER A 128 1.22 5.70 14.25
N GLN A 129 -0.11 5.67 14.43
CA GLN A 129 -1.04 5.89 13.33
C GLN A 129 -0.95 7.33 12.78
N HIS A 130 -0.81 8.33 13.64
CA HIS A 130 -0.61 9.71 13.21
C HIS A 130 0.72 9.87 12.47
N GLU A 131 1.80 9.28 13.00
CA GLU A 131 3.11 9.31 12.35
C GLU A 131 3.09 8.59 11.00
N LEU A 132 2.46 7.43 10.92
CA LEU A 132 2.27 6.71 9.65
C LEU A 132 1.51 7.58 8.63
N GLY A 133 0.45 8.24 9.04
CA GLY A 133 -0.30 9.18 8.20
C GLY A 133 0.58 10.33 7.69
N ARG A 134 1.47 10.87 8.55
CA ARG A 134 2.45 11.90 8.18
C ARG A 134 3.43 11.38 7.13
N ARG A 135 3.95 10.15 7.29
CA ARG A 135 4.87 9.52 6.33
C ARG A 135 4.21 9.27 4.97
N TYR A 136 2.98 8.81 4.94
CA TYR A 136 2.22 8.69 3.70
C TYR A 136 2.05 10.03 2.99
N PHE A 137 1.72 11.08 3.74
CA PHE A 137 1.58 12.42 3.19
C PHE A 137 2.91 12.96 2.64
N GLU A 138 4.01 12.74 3.33
CA GLU A 138 5.34 13.16 2.85
C GLU A 138 5.75 12.43 1.57
N ALA A 139 5.51 11.12 1.50
CA ALA A 139 5.75 10.33 0.29
C ALA A 139 4.89 10.83 -0.90
N TYR A 140 3.64 11.20 -0.64
CA TYR A 140 2.78 11.83 -1.64
C TYR A 140 3.33 13.19 -2.11
N ARG A 141 3.74 14.04 -1.20
CA ARG A 141 4.33 15.35 -1.53
C ARG A 141 5.59 15.20 -2.38
N GLN A 142 6.48 14.30 -1.99
CA GLN A 142 7.71 14.04 -2.74
C GLN A 142 7.39 13.54 -4.15
N PHE A 143 6.47 12.59 -4.28
CA PHE A 143 6.03 12.12 -5.60
C PHE A 143 5.51 13.25 -6.49
N LYS A 144 4.74 14.19 -5.93
CA LYS A 144 4.24 15.35 -6.69
C LYS A 144 5.37 16.27 -7.15
N ALA A 145 6.33 16.56 -6.27
CA ALA A 145 7.48 17.40 -6.60
C ALA A 145 8.37 16.76 -7.70
N ASP A 146 8.61 15.45 -7.64
CA ASP A 146 9.38 14.71 -8.63
C ASP A 146 8.74 14.84 -10.03
N ASN A 147 7.42 14.72 -10.12
CA ASN A 147 6.69 14.81 -11.38
C ASN A 147 6.64 16.24 -11.96
N GLU A 148 6.56 17.26 -11.10
CA GLU A 148 6.58 18.67 -11.54
C GLU A 148 7.94 19.04 -12.14
N ASN A 149 9.04 18.56 -11.56
CA ASN A 149 10.39 18.79 -12.06
C ASN A 149 10.62 18.11 -13.43
N GLN A 150 10.13 16.87 -13.62
CA GLN A 150 10.22 16.16 -14.91
C GLN A 150 9.39 16.80 -16.02
N GLY A 151 8.31 17.49 -15.69
CA GLY A 151 7.47 18.22 -16.64
C GLY A 151 8.07 19.56 -17.10
N SER A 152 9.03 20.11 -16.33
CA SER A 152 9.66 21.40 -16.62
C SER A 152 10.90 21.28 -17.52
N GLU A 153 11.38 20.07 -17.77
CA GLU A 153 12.55 19.77 -18.62
C GLU A 153 12.20 19.38 -20.08
N LYS A 154 10.92 19.41 -20.40
CA LYS A 154 10.39 19.14 -21.77
C LYS A 154 9.80 20.38 -22.40
#